data_e3655bee4288fe9da70b7d92b8318839
#
_entry.id   e3655bee4288fe9da70b7d92b8318839
#
_cell.length_a   1.000
_cell.length_b   1.000
_cell.length_c   1.000
_cell.angle_alpha   90.00
_cell.angle_beta   90.00
_cell.angle_gamma   90.00
#
_symmetry.space_group_name_H-M   'P 1'
#
loop_
_entity.id
_entity.type
_entity.pdbx_description
1 polymer ?
#
loop_
_entity_poly.entity_id
_entity_poly.type
_entity_poly.pdbx_seq_one_letter_code
_entity_poly.pdbx_strand_id
1 'polypeptide(L)'
;EAGKPFVVTHHCDLELKGVLGNTAVSFYQNFLGNYPLKEADCVISTTESYATTSRTLWDIDVTVIPNAVDIDRFNPDIDGKIIRDKYALDDEPLALFVGRLVPHKGIGILIRSLTFTQRGKLLIIGDGPYKNWLVNLVKKLDLNDRVIFVGPVDDYWLPSYYSATDVVVLPSTSRLEAFGIVGLEGMATAKPLILSDIPGVRDVISEKEGYIVDPLDPSAIAEALEKIWNAPEMAREMGLRGRERVEKLFSWEKVSK
;
A
#
# COMPACT_ATOMS: atom_id res chain seq x y z
N GLU A 1 28.46 -26.00 5.89
CA GLU A 1 27.30 -26.64 6.57
C GLU A 1 27.39 -26.41 8.06
N ALA A 2 26.72 -25.37 8.59
CA ALA A 2 26.85 -24.99 9.99
C ALA A 2 25.84 -25.73 10.90
N GLY A 3 25.03 -26.65 10.38
CA GLY A 3 23.99 -27.37 11.13
C GLY A 3 22.98 -26.48 11.83
N LYS A 4 22.80 -25.24 11.31
CA LYS A 4 21.82 -24.29 11.84
C LYS A 4 20.61 -24.22 10.91
N PRO A 5 19.38 -24.06 11.45
CA PRO A 5 18.19 -23.85 10.63
C PRO A 5 18.37 -22.64 9.71
N PHE A 6 17.93 -22.80 8.45
CA PHE A 6 17.95 -21.75 7.43
C PHE A 6 16.54 -21.38 7.04
N VAL A 7 16.13 -20.14 7.33
CA VAL A 7 14.80 -19.59 7.04
C VAL A 7 14.92 -18.51 6.00
N VAL A 8 14.03 -18.53 4.99
CA VAL A 8 13.96 -17.52 3.94
C VAL A 8 12.60 -16.84 3.98
N THR A 9 12.58 -15.50 4.02
CA THR A 9 11.37 -14.72 3.81
C THR A 9 11.35 -14.20 2.38
N HIS A 10 10.35 -14.62 1.61
CA HIS A 10 10.12 -14.16 0.24
C HIS A 10 9.21 -12.94 0.24
N HIS A 11 9.76 -11.77 -0.09
CA HIS A 11 9.02 -10.52 -0.05
C HIS A 11 8.33 -10.17 -1.37
N CYS A 12 8.94 -10.46 -2.52
CA CYS A 12 8.31 -10.23 -3.83
C CYS A 12 9.04 -10.97 -4.95
N ASP A 13 8.32 -11.26 -6.04
CA ASP A 13 8.90 -11.77 -7.28
C ASP A 13 9.77 -10.71 -7.96
N LEU A 14 10.82 -11.16 -8.68
CA LEU A 14 11.60 -10.27 -9.51
C LEU A 14 10.84 -9.96 -10.81
N GLU A 15 10.71 -8.69 -11.14
CA GLU A 15 10.15 -8.21 -12.41
C GLU A 15 11.16 -7.34 -13.15
N LEU A 16 11.57 -7.75 -14.35
CA LEU A 16 12.31 -6.92 -15.29
C LEU A 16 11.47 -6.72 -16.56
N LYS A 17 11.46 -5.49 -17.08
CA LYS A 17 10.67 -5.16 -18.26
C LYS A 17 11.30 -5.67 -19.56
N GLY A 18 10.45 -6.11 -20.49
CA GLY A 18 10.81 -6.54 -21.84
C GLY A 18 11.24 -8.02 -21.94
N VAL A 19 11.32 -8.52 -23.17
CA VAL A 19 11.61 -9.94 -23.44
C VAL A 19 12.95 -10.37 -22.87
N LEU A 20 14.00 -9.57 -23.05
CA LEU A 20 15.34 -9.85 -22.52
C LEU A 20 15.35 -9.83 -20.98
N GLY A 21 14.59 -8.91 -20.35
CA GLY A 21 14.45 -8.83 -18.90
C GLY A 21 13.78 -10.09 -18.35
N ASN A 22 12.66 -10.50 -18.94
CA ASN A 22 11.94 -11.69 -18.53
C ASN A 22 12.78 -12.97 -18.70
N THR A 23 13.57 -13.08 -19.79
CA THR A 23 14.47 -14.21 -20.01
C THR A 23 15.58 -14.25 -18.96
N ALA A 24 16.16 -13.08 -18.62
CA ALA A 24 17.19 -12.99 -17.59
C ALA A 24 16.64 -13.34 -16.19
N VAL A 25 15.44 -12.89 -15.85
CA VAL A 25 14.75 -13.26 -14.60
C VAL A 25 14.49 -14.76 -14.56
N SER A 26 13.97 -15.33 -15.64
CA SER A 26 13.67 -16.76 -15.72
C SER A 26 14.95 -17.62 -15.58
N PHE A 27 16.03 -17.20 -16.22
CA PHE A 27 17.34 -17.86 -16.08
C PHE A 27 17.87 -17.77 -14.65
N TYR A 28 17.85 -16.56 -14.06
CA TYR A 28 18.28 -16.37 -12.68
C TYR A 28 17.47 -17.22 -11.71
N GLN A 29 16.13 -17.19 -11.81
CA GLN A 29 15.25 -17.95 -10.93
C GLN A 29 15.49 -19.46 -11.05
N ASN A 30 15.63 -20.00 -12.26
CA ASN A 30 15.80 -21.44 -12.46
C ASN A 30 17.16 -21.97 -11.99
N PHE A 31 18.22 -21.16 -12.04
CA PHE A 31 19.59 -21.64 -11.75
C PHE A 31 20.14 -21.18 -10.42
N LEU A 32 19.74 -20.00 -9.93
CA LEU A 32 20.31 -19.41 -8.71
C LEU A 32 19.25 -19.00 -7.68
N GLY A 33 18.14 -18.40 -8.13
CA GLY A 33 17.14 -17.80 -7.25
C GLY A 33 16.33 -18.82 -6.45
N ASN A 34 16.04 -20.00 -7.03
CA ASN A 34 15.26 -21.04 -6.38
C ASN A 34 16.11 -21.94 -5.46
N TYR A 35 17.43 -21.93 -5.62
CA TYR A 35 18.32 -22.78 -4.79
C TYR A 35 18.17 -22.48 -3.29
N PRO A 36 18.27 -21.22 -2.82
CA PRO A 36 18.07 -20.91 -1.40
C PRO A 36 16.68 -21.28 -0.87
N LEU A 37 15.64 -21.18 -1.71
CA LEU A 37 14.27 -21.54 -1.31
C LEU A 37 14.10 -23.04 -1.12
N LYS A 38 14.73 -23.86 -1.98
CA LYS A 38 14.66 -25.33 -1.91
C LYS A 38 15.50 -25.92 -0.78
N GLU A 39 16.58 -25.24 -0.39
CA GLU A 39 17.47 -25.65 0.71
C GLU A 39 17.02 -25.10 2.07
N ALA A 40 16.01 -24.20 2.10
CA ALA A 40 15.53 -23.64 3.33
C ALA A 40 14.72 -24.66 4.15
N ASP A 41 14.94 -24.67 5.45
CA ASP A 41 14.14 -25.45 6.41
C ASP A 41 12.71 -24.87 6.54
N CYS A 42 12.54 -23.58 6.25
CA CYS A 42 11.24 -22.91 6.20
C CYS A 42 11.28 -21.73 5.22
N VAL A 43 10.27 -21.65 4.36
CA VAL A 43 10.05 -20.49 3.50
C VAL A 43 8.81 -19.74 3.96
N ILE A 44 8.97 -18.43 4.19
CA ILE A 44 7.89 -17.55 4.65
C ILE A 44 7.42 -16.65 3.50
N SER A 45 6.11 -16.50 3.35
CA SER A 45 5.47 -15.48 2.52
C SER A 45 4.49 -14.65 3.35
N THR A 46 4.19 -13.44 2.89
CA THR A 46 3.36 -12.50 3.65
C THR A 46 1.87 -12.74 3.52
N THR A 47 1.41 -13.37 2.43
CA THR A 47 0.00 -13.75 2.23
C THR A 47 -0.12 -15.04 1.43
N GLU A 48 -1.25 -15.72 1.59
CA GLU A 48 -1.55 -16.95 0.87
C GLU A 48 -1.77 -16.69 -0.63
N SER A 49 -2.53 -15.63 -0.98
CA SER A 49 -2.78 -15.32 -2.39
C SER A 49 -1.52 -14.93 -3.13
N TYR A 50 -0.57 -14.27 -2.45
CA TYR A 50 0.72 -13.98 -3.03
C TYR A 50 1.53 -15.27 -3.25
N ALA A 51 1.63 -16.12 -2.22
CA ALA A 51 2.36 -17.38 -2.28
C ALA A 51 1.84 -18.30 -3.41
N THR A 52 0.53 -18.53 -3.47
CA THR A 52 -0.11 -19.45 -4.44
C THR A 52 -0.06 -18.94 -5.88
N THR A 53 0.09 -17.64 -6.09
CA THR A 53 0.18 -17.02 -7.41
C THR A 53 1.60 -16.59 -7.80
N SER A 54 2.58 -16.73 -6.90
CA SER A 54 3.99 -16.44 -7.18
C SER A 54 4.60 -17.48 -8.12
N ARG A 55 5.31 -17.00 -9.14
CA ARG A 55 6.08 -17.90 -10.05
C ARG A 55 7.29 -18.51 -9.37
N THR A 56 7.79 -17.85 -8.33
CA THR A 56 8.96 -18.31 -7.58
C THR A 56 8.59 -19.34 -6.52
N LEU A 57 7.37 -19.25 -5.97
CA LEU A 57 6.92 -20.10 -4.85
C LEU A 57 5.98 -21.26 -5.27
N TRP A 58 5.64 -21.39 -6.55
CA TRP A 58 4.58 -22.28 -7.02
C TRP A 58 4.73 -23.75 -6.62
N ASP A 59 5.96 -24.25 -6.41
CA ASP A 59 6.30 -25.63 -6.00
C ASP A 59 7.03 -25.68 -4.65
N ILE A 60 6.94 -24.63 -3.85
CA ILE A 60 7.57 -24.51 -2.54
C ILE A 60 6.49 -24.57 -1.46
N ASP A 61 6.75 -25.37 -0.42
CA ASP A 61 5.93 -25.36 0.80
C ASP A 61 6.21 -24.07 1.58
N VAL A 62 5.15 -23.29 1.84
CA VAL A 62 5.27 -21.93 2.36
C VAL A 62 4.49 -21.78 3.66
N THR A 63 5.14 -21.26 4.68
CA THR A 63 4.48 -20.76 5.89
C THR A 63 4.04 -19.32 5.68
N VAL A 64 2.76 -19.03 5.87
CA VAL A 64 2.25 -17.66 5.74
C VAL A 64 2.37 -16.92 7.07
N ILE A 65 3.21 -15.88 7.09
CA ILE A 65 3.37 -14.96 8.23
C ILE A 65 3.21 -13.53 7.70
N PRO A 66 2.10 -12.84 8.02
CA PRO A 66 1.87 -11.49 7.51
C PRO A 66 2.84 -10.47 8.11
N ASN A 67 2.97 -9.32 7.45
CA ASN A 67 3.65 -8.18 8.07
C ASN A 67 2.84 -7.65 9.24
N ALA A 68 3.52 -7.00 10.18
CA ALA A 68 2.91 -6.37 11.34
C ALA A 68 3.09 -4.84 11.32
N VAL A 69 2.29 -4.16 12.12
CA VAL A 69 2.38 -2.72 12.35
C VAL A 69 2.41 -2.43 13.86
N ASP A 70 3.08 -1.34 14.21
CA ASP A 70 3.08 -0.79 15.57
C ASP A 70 1.78 -0.01 15.81
N ILE A 71 0.84 -0.66 16.48
CA ILE A 71 -0.50 -0.12 16.78
C ILE A 71 -0.52 0.94 17.88
N ASP A 72 0.55 1.07 18.65
CA ASP A 72 0.70 2.12 19.65
C ASP A 72 1.22 3.40 18.99
N ARG A 73 2.14 3.25 18.04
CA ARG A 73 2.67 4.35 17.23
C ARG A 73 1.63 4.89 16.24
N PHE A 74 0.92 3.99 15.55
CA PHE A 74 -0.18 4.34 14.64
C PHE A 74 -1.50 4.06 15.35
N ASN A 75 -2.17 5.10 15.82
CA ASN A 75 -3.41 4.96 16.56
C ASN A 75 -4.39 6.11 16.25
N PRO A 76 -5.70 5.93 16.50
CA PRO A 76 -6.71 6.91 16.14
C PRO A 76 -6.71 8.18 17.02
N ASP A 77 -6.01 8.18 18.17
CA ASP A 77 -6.01 9.30 19.11
C ASP A 77 -4.98 10.39 18.71
N ILE A 78 -4.20 10.15 17.66
CA ILE A 78 -3.22 11.11 17.15
C ILE A 78 -3.92 12.28 16.48
N ASP A 79 -3.54 13.50 16.88
CA ASP A 79 -4.07 14.72 16.28
C ASP A 79 -3.49 14.96 14.87
N GLY A 80 -4.36 14.93 13.87
CA GLY A 80 -4.03 15.28 12.48
C GLY A 80 -4.17 16.78 12.17
N LYS A 81 -4.71 17.58 13.09
CA LYS A 81 -5.00 19.01 12.87
C LYS A 81 -3.76 19.79 12.45
N ILE A 82 -2.61 19.52 13.08
CA ILE A 82 -1.35 20.18 12.73
C ILE A 82 -0.97 20.03 11.25
N ILE A 83 -1.32 18.91 10.62
CA ILE A 83 -1.08 18.67 9.19
C ILE A 83 -2.11 19.40 8.33
N ARG A 84 -3.38 19.41 8.73
CA ARG A 84 -4.43 20.16 8.04
C ARG A 84 -4.13 21.68 8.06
N ASP A 85 -3.75 22.22 9.20
CA ASP A 85 -3.36 23.63 9.35
C ASP A 85 -2.12 23.97 8.50
N LYS A 86 -1.11 23.09 8.48
CA LYS A 86 0.13 23.28 7.71
C LYS A 86 -0.10 23.44 6.20
N TYR A 87 -1.08 22.71 5.65
CA TYR A 87 -1.38 22.73 4.22
C TYR A 87 -2.66 23.48 3.87
N ALA A 88 -3.25 24.23 4.80
CA ALA A 88 -4.50 24.96 4.63
C ALA A 88 -5.60 24.07 4.00
N LEU A 89 -5.85 22.91 4.62
CA LEU A 89 -6.77 21.92 4.07
C LEU A 89 -8.21 22.10 4.54
N ASP A 90 -8.43 22.90 5.60
CA ASP A 90 -9.74 23.12 6.20
C ASP A 90 -10.55 21.81 6.31
N ASP A 91 -11.82 21.83 5.85
CA ASP A 91 -12.71 20.67 5.79
C ASP A 91 -12.67 19.94 4.42
N GLU A 92 -11.66 20.23 3.58
CA GLU A 92 -11.52 19.55 2.29
C GLU A 92 -11.28 18.05 2.48
N PRO A 93 -12.00 17.18 1.76
CA PRO A 93 -11.74 15.76 1.78
C PRO A 93 -10.32 15.45 1.33
N LEU A 94 -9.66 14.54 2.04
CA LEU A 94 -8.23 14.30 1.88
C LEU A 94 -7.90 12.82 1.69
N ALA A 95 -7.29 12.51 0.56
CA ALA A 95 -6.66 11.22 0.30
C ALA A 95 -5.16 11.28 0.59
N LEU A 96 -4.60 10.16 1.06
CA LEU A 96 -3.17 10.02 1.34
C LEU A 96 -2.59 8.87 0.52
N PHE A 97 -1.45 9.13 -0.11
CA PHE A 97 -0.53 8.13 -0.64
C PHE A 97 0.82 8.23 0.10
N VAL A 98 1.35 7.09 0.52
CA VAL A 98 2.69 6.99 1.13
C VAL A 98 3.51 5.94 0.39
N GLY A 99 4.73 6.29 -0.03
CA GLY A 99 5.65 5.34 -0.63
C GLY A 99 6.65 5.92 -1.62
N ARG A 100 7.51 5.06 -2.16
CA ARG A 100 8.45 5.44 -3.22
C ARG A 100 7.72 5.88 -4.48
N LEU A 101 8.17 6.98 -5.08
CA LEU A 101 7.60 7.48 -6.34
C LEU A 101 8.21 6.73 -7.53
N VAL A 102 7.67 5.53 -7.80
CA VAL A 102 8.06 4.63 -8.89
C VAL A 102 6.82 4.17 -9.67
N PRO A 103 6.96 3.78 -10.96
CA PRO A 103 5.81 3.48 -11.83
C PRO A 103 4.84 2.44 -11.29
N HIS A 104 5.32 1.34 -10.71
CA HIS A 104 4.48 0.24 -10.23
C HIS A 104 3.61 0.57 -9.02
N LYS A 105 3.87 1.69 -8.34
CA LYS A 105 3.02 2.18 -7.24
C LYS A 105 1.73 2.86 -7.73
N GLY A 106 1.50 3.00 -9.03
CA GLY A 106 0.23 3.44 -9.60
C GLY A 106 -0.16 4.90 -9.34
N ILE A 107 0.76 5.74 -8.83
CA ILE A 107 0.46 7.12 -8.41
C ILE A 107 -0.12 7.96 -9.55
N GLY A 108 0.35 7.71 -10.79
CA GLY A 108 -0.19 8.40 -11.96
C GLY A 108 -1.66 8.05 -12.25
N ILE A 109 -2.13 6.87 -11.87
CA ILE A 109 -3.53 6.46 -11.98
C ILE A 109 -4.35 7.15 -10.89
N LEU A 110 -3.83 7.19 -9.66
CA LEU A 110 -4.43 7.93 -8.55
C LEU A 110 -4.55 9.42 -8.85
N ILE A 111 -3.54 10.07 -9.44
CA ILE A 111 -3.64 11.47 -9.86
C ILE A 111 -4.73 11.64 -10.93
N ARG A 112 -4.82 10.72 -11.91
CA ARG A 112 -5.88 10.77 -12.93
C ARG A 112 -7.27 10.57 -12.34
N SER A 113 -7.43 9.78 -11.28
CA SER A 113 -8.73 9.58 -10.65
C SER A 113 -9.34 10.88 -10.13
N LEU A 114 -8.52 11.85 -9.72
CA LEU A 114 -9.03 13.16 -9.28
C LEU A 114 -9.71 13.96 -10.39
N THR A 115 -9.46 13.67 -11.67
CA THR A 115 -10.21 14.34 -12.77
C THR A 115 -11.65 13.87 -12.85
N PHE A 116 -12.01 12.78 -12.21
CA PHE A 116 -13.38 12.25 -12.13
C PHE A 116 -14.09 12.62 -10.83
N THR A 117 -13.40 13.23 -9.86
CA THR A 117 -13.98 13.67 -8.59
C THR A 117 -14.26 15.19 -8.62
N GLN A 118 -15.33 15.61 -7.92
CA GLN A 118 -15.74 17.02 -7.90
C GLN A 118 -14.89 17.86 -6.92
N ARG A 119 -14.40 17.24 -5.84
CA ARG A 119 -13.67 17.90 -4.76
C ARG A 119 -12.58 16.98 -4.17
N GLY A 120 -11.92 17.45 -3.16
CA GLY A 120 -10.93 16.68 -2.41
C GLY A 120 -9.50 16.88 -2.92
N LYS A 121 -8.57 16.69 -2.01
CA LYS A 121 -7.13 16.84 -2.23
C LYS A 121 -6.40 15.52 -2.03
N LEU A 122 -5.19 15.43 -2.55
CA LEU A 122 -4.30 14.29 -2.44
C LEU A 122 -2.95 14.75 -1.87
N LEU A 123 -2.56 14.19 -0.71
CA LEU A 123 -1.19 14.27 -0.23
C LEU A 123 -0.38 13.08 -0.73
N ILE A 124 0.80 13.35 -1.28
CA ILE A 124 1.75 12.35 -1.75
C ILE A 124 3.02 12.46 -0.91
N ILE A 125 3.22 11.48 -0.03
CA ILE A 125 4.42 11.37 0.81
C ILE A 125 5.41 10.41 0.17
N GLY A 126 6.68 10.84 0.11
CA GLY A 126 7.80 10.07 -0.38
C GLY A 126 8.55 10.75 -1.51
N ASP A 127 9.55 10.04 -2.05
CA ASP A 127 10.37 10.52 -3.16
C ASP A 127 10.73 9.36 -4.10
N GLY A 128 11.25 9.67 -5.27
CA GLY A 128 11.68 8.66 -6.23
C GLY A 128 11.85 9.21 -7.65
N PRO A 129 12.45 8.38 -8.54
CA PRO A 129 12.79 8.80 -9.89
C PRO A 129 11.57 9.21 -10.76
N TYR A 130 10.37 8.84 -10.36
CA TYR A 130 9.15 9.15 -11.11
C TYR A 130 8.52 10.51 -10.74
N LYS A 131 9.06 11.22 -9.72
CA LYS A 131 8.52 12.50 -9.21
C LYS A 131 8.32 13.55 -10.30
N ASN A 132 9.32 13.80 -11.10
CA ASN A 132 9.23 14.83 -12.14
C ASN A 132 8.14 14.55 -13.17
N TRP A 133 7.96 13.28 -13.53
CA TRP A 133 6.89 12.86 -14.43
C TRP A 133 5.51 13.09 -13.79
N LEU A 134 5.36 12.76 -12.50
CA LEU A 134 4.10 12.96 -11.75
C LEU A 134 3.75 14.45 -11.63
N VAL A 135 4.73 15.31 -11.32
CA VAL A 135 4.54 16.77 -11.27
C VAL A 135 4.08 17.32 -12.63
N ASN A 136 4.69 16.85 -13.73
CA ASN A 136 4.25 17.23 -15.06
C ASN A 136 2.86 16.72 -15.41
N LEU A 137 2.48 15.53 -14.91
CA LEU A 137 1.13 15.00 -15.07
C LEU A 137 0.10 15.88 -14.36
N VAL A 138 0.37 16.29 -13.10
CA VAL A 138 -0.49 17.20 -12.33
C VAL A 138 -0.73 18.50 -13.07
N LYS A 139 0.35 19.13 -13.59
CA LYS A 139 0.24 20.35 -14.43
C LYS A 139 -0.59 20.13 -15.67
N LYS A 140 -0.36 19.02 -16.40
CA LYS A 140 -1.10 18.69 -17.64
C LYS A 140 -2.59 18.49 -17.39
N LEU A 141 -2.98 18.02 -16.21
CA LEU A 141 -4.36 17.74 -15.82
C LEU A 141 -5.02 18.91 -15.07
N ASP A 142 -4.31 20.02 -14.87
CA ASP A 142 -4.76 21.21 -14.13
C ASP A 142 -5.20 20.87 -12.69
N LEU A 143 -4.40 20.03 -12.01
CA LEU A 143 -4.66 19.57 -10.63
C LEU A 143 -3.71 20.19 -9.61
N ASN A 144 -3.06 21.33 -9.92
CA ASN A 144 -2.04 21.96 -9.06
C ASN A 144 -2.59 22.31 -7.66
N ASP A 145 -3.85 22.71 -7.57
CA ASP A 145 -4.50 23.07 -6.31
C ASP A 145 -5.02 21.87 -5.53
N ARG A 146 -5.00 20.68 -6.14
CA ARG A 146 -5.56 19.46 -5.56
C ARG A 146 -4.52 18.40 -5.20
N VAL A 147 -3.30 18.46 -5.74
CA VAL A 147 -2.25 17.47 -5.48
C VAL A 147 -1.05 18.13 -4.82
N ILE A 148 -0.72 17.67 -3.63
CA ILE A 148 0.36 18.19 -2.80
C ILE A 148 1.46 17.14 -2.67
N PHE A 149 2.64 17.42 -3.26
CA PHE A 149 3.83 16.61 -3.06
C PHE A 149 4.55 17.04 -1.79
N VAL A 150 4.40 16.26 -0.72
CA VAL A 150 4.98 16.53 0.60
C VAL A 150 6.50 16.30 0.60
N GLY A 151 6.96 15.31 -0.19
CA GLY A 151 8.34 14.82 -0.12
C GLY A 151 8.52 13.76 0.96
N PRO A 152 9.77 13.41 1.30
CA PRO A 152 10.06 12.53 2.43
C PRO A 152 9.62 13.16 3.75
N VAL A 153 9.06 12.36 4.64
CA VAL A 153 8.60 12.77 5.97
C VAL A 153 9.38 11.97 7.01
N ASP A 154 9.75 12.63 8.09
CA ASP A 154 10.33 11.97 9.25
C ASP A 154 9.31 10.99 9.85
N ASP A 155 9.80 9.83 10.25
CA ASP A 155 9.01 8.75 10.83
C ASP A 155 8.16 9.19 12.04
N TYR A 156 8.65 10.16 12.80
CA TYR A 156 7.93 10.72 13.94
C TYR A 156 6.62 11.42 13.53
N TRP A 157 6.61 12.12 12.39
CA TRP A 157 5.44 12.86 11.92
C TRP A 157 4.49 12.03 11.07
N LEU A 158 4.92 10.88 10.58
CA LEU A 158 4.13 10.06 9.66
C LEU A 158 2.73 9.70 10.21
N PRO A 159 2.56 9.31 11.50
CA PRO A 159 1.24 9.03 12.06
C PRO A 159 0.28 10.23 12.01
N SER A 160 0.77 11.47 12.18
CA SER A 160 -0.07 12.67 12.08
C SER A 160 -0.61 12.89 10.66
N TYR A 161 0.14 12.51 9.62
CA TYR A 161 -0.35 12.55 8.23
C TYR A 161 -1.47 11.55 7.99
N TYR A 162 -1.35 10.33 8.53
CA TYR A 162 -2.45 9.36 8.48
C TYR A 162 -3.67 9.89 9.23
N SER A 163 -3.48 10.44 10.41
CA SER A 163 -4.59 10.99 11.21
C SER A 163 -5.31 12.16 10.53
N ALA A 164 -4.58 13.01 9.78
CA ALA A 164 -5.14 14.13 9.03
C ALA A 164 -6.03 13.73 7.85
N THR A 165 -5.89 12.52 7.31
CA THR A 165 -6.55 12.07 6.08
C THR A 165 -7.91 11.43 6.33
N ASP A 166 -8.76 11.41 5.31
CA ASP A 166 -10.05 10.73 5.32
C ASP A 166 -9.98 9.33 4.70
N VAL A 167 -8.98 9.07 3.85
CA VAL A 167 -8.76 7.77 3.20
C VAL A 167 -7.30 7.57 2.82
N VAL A 168 -6.81 6.35 2.97
CA VAL A 168 -5.48 5.94 2.50
C VAL A 168 -5.61 5.13 1.23
N VAL A 169 -4.82 5.47 0.21
CA VAL A 169 -4.90 4.83 -1.11
C VAL A 169 -3.58 4.17 -1.46
N LEU A 170 -3.61 2.87 -1.79
CA LEU A 170 -2.48 2.10 -2.30
C LEU A 170 -2.81 1.54 -3.69
N PRO A 171 -2.60 2.35 -4.75
CA PRO A 171 -3.04 2.03 -6.12
C PRO A 171 -1.99 1.24 -6.91
N SER A 172 -1.23 0.36 -6.26
CA SER A 172 -0.14 -0.39 -6.87
C SER A 172 -0.61 -1.23 -8.05
N THR A 173 0.19 -1.30 -9.12
CA THR A 173 -0.19 -1.90 -10.40
C THR A 173 0.56 -3.19 -10.72
N SER A 174 1.42 -3.64 -9.84
CA SER A 174 2.18 -4.88 -10.05
C SER A 174 2.46 -5.62 -8.74
N ARG A 175 2.82 -6.88 -8.89
CA ARG A 175 3.19 -7.80 -7.80
C ARG A 175 4.48 -7.44 -7.06
N LEU A 176 5.20 -6.40 -7.50
CA LEU A 176 6.29 -5.80 -6.73
C LEU A 176 5.79 -5.19 -5.39
N GLU A 177 4.48 -4.94 -5.29
CA GLU A 177 3.80 -4.70 -4.01
C GLU A 177 3.21 -6.01 -3.50
N ALA A 178 3.92 -6.67 -2.62
CA ALA A 178 3.52 -8.00 -2.18
C ALA A 178 2.61 -8.02 -0.95
N PHE A 179 2.40 -6.87 -0.28
CA PHE A 179 1.57 -6.79 0.92
C PHE A 179 0.91 -5.42 1.11
N GLY A 180 1.70 -4.36 1.22
CA GLY A 180 1.19 -3.00 1.44
C GLY A 180 1.10 -2.62 2.93
N ILE A 181 2.25 -2.51 3.61
CA ILE A 181 2.34 -2.09 5.03
C ILE A 181 1.61 -0.76 5.27
N VAL A 182 1.61 0.15 4.29
CA VAL A 182 0.86 1.42 4.30
C VAL A 182 -0.64 1.21 4.59
N GLY A 183 -1.22 0.10 4.12
CA GLY A 183 -2.59 -0.27 4.46
C GLY A 183 -2.76 -0.61 5.95
N LEU A 184 -1.78 -1.31 6.56
CA LEU A 184 -1.81 -1.58 8.00
C LEU A 184 -1.72 -0.30 8.83
N GLU A 185 -0.84 0.64 8.43
CA GLU A 185 -0.68 1.95 9.08
C GLU A 185 -1.97 2.77 8.99
N GLY A 186 -2.63 2.76 7.82
CA GLY A 186 -3.94 3.38 7.62
C GLY A 186 -5.02 2.77 8.52
N MET A 187 -5.15 1.45 8.55
CA MET A 187 -6.08 0.76 9.44
C MET A 187 -5.77 0.99 10.92
N ALA A 188 -4.49 1.01 11.30
CA ALA A 188 -4.08 1.27 12.67
C ALA A 188 -4.49 2.68 13.15
N THR A 189 -4.55 3.66 12.25
CA THR A 189 -5.08 5.01 12.51
C THR A 189 -6.58 5.15 12.25
N ALA A 190 -7.30 4.02 12.16
CA ALA A 190 -8.74 3.95 11.91
C ALA A 190 -9.18 4.70 10.63
N LYS A 191 -8.40 4.58 9.53
CA LYS A 191 -8.75 5.15 8.23
C LYS A 191 -9.25 4.08 7.27
N PRO A 192 -10.31 4.34 6.50
CA PRO A 192 -10.72 3.46 5.41
C PRO A 192 -9.65 3.42 4.32
N LEU A 193 -9.62 2.31 3.57
CA LEU A 193 -8.62 2.08 2.55
C LEU A 193 -9.23 1.97 1.15
N ILE A 194 -8.45 2.37 0.15
CA ILE A 194 -8.67 1.99 -1.25
C ILE A 194 -7.41 1.26 -1.71
N LEU A 195 -7.54 -0.03 -1.99
CA LEU A 195 -6.43 -0.90 -2.38
C LEU A 195 -6.66 -1.46 -3.77
N SER A 196 -5.58 -1.70 -4.49
CA SER A 196 -5.63 -2.39 -5.77
C SER A 196 -5.94 -3.87 -5.63
N ASP A 197 -6.71 -4.42 -6.57
CA ASP A 197 -6.96 -5.86 -6.71
C ASP A 197 -5.75 -6.58 -7.30
N ILE A 198 -4.69 -6.67 -6.50
CA ILE A 198 -3.50 -7.46 -6.81
C ILE A 198 -3.20 -8.43 -5.66
N PRO A 199 -2.68 -9.64 -5.95
CA PRO A 199 -2.34 -10.62 -4.93
C PRO A 199 -1.40 -10.04 -3.87
N GLY A 200 -1.70 -10.32 -2.60
CA GLY A 200 -0.99 -9.78 -1.45
C GLY A 200 -1.60 -8.48 -0.94
N VAL A 201 -1.78 -7.49 -1.78
CA VAL A 201 -2.38 -6.19 -1.39
C VAL A 201 -3.85 -6.34 -1.03
N ARG A 202 -4.65 -7.00 -1.89
CA ARG A 202 -6.08 -7.21 -1.64
C ARG A 202 -6.39 -8.01 -0.37
N ASP A 203 -5.44 -8.85 0.10
CA ASP A 203 -5.64 -9.70 1.28
C ASP A 203 -5.61 -8.91 2.60
N VAL A 204 -5.10 -7.68 2.56
CA VAL A 204 -4.97 -6.82 3.74
C VAL A 204 -6.33 -6.43 4.31
N ILE A 205 -7.32 -6.19 3.43
CA ILE A 205 -8.69 -5.82 3.82
C ILE A 205 -9.74 -6.77 3.26
N SER A 206 -10.97 -6.62 3.77
CA SER A 206 -12.20 -7.06 3.13
C SER A 206 -13.04 -5.84 2.73
N GLU A 207 -14.23 -6.06 2.17
CA GLU A 207 -15.18 -4.98 1.84
C GLU A 207 -15.67 -4.16 3.06
N LYS A 208 -15.33 -4.60 4.28
CA LYS A 208 -15.75 -3.94 5.53
C LYS A 208 -14.82 -2.80 5.93
N GLU A 209 -13.56 -2.84 5.51
CA GLU A 209 -12.53 -1.89 5.89
C GLU A 209 -12.19 -0.88 4.78
N GLY A 210 -12.74 -1.07 3.57
CA GLY A 210 -12.47 -0.20 2.44
C GLY A 210 -12.93 -0.79 1.12
N TYR A 211 -12.32 -0.32 0.02
CA TYR A 211 -12.62 -0.76 -1.33
C TYR A 211 -11.41 -1.40 -2.00
N ILE A 212 -11.65 -2.50 -2.69
CA ILE A 212 -10.69 -3.14 -3.58
C ILE A 212 -11.07 -2.76 -5.01
N VAL A 213 -10.14 -2.18 -5.75
CA VAL A 213 -10.38 -1.59 -7.08
C VAL A 213 -9.44 -2.15 -8.15
N ASP A 214 -9.87 -2.12 -9.40
CA ASP A 214 -8.98 -2.45 -10.53
C ASP A 214 -7.76 -1.50 -10.53
N PRO A 215 -6.54 -2.03 -10.53
CA PRO A 215 -5.32 -1.23 -10.44
C PRO A 215 -5.07 -0.31 -11.65
N LEU A 216 -5.74 -0.54 -12.77
CA LEU A 216 -5.55 0.24 -14.00
C LEU A 216 -6.73 1.17 -14.32
N ASP A 217 -7.78 1.16 -13.49
CA ASP A 217 -8.97 1.98 -13.68
C ASP A 217 -9.01 3.20 -12.74
N PRO A 218 -8.67 4.41 -13.23
CA PRO A 218 -8.79 5.62 -12.43
C PRO A 218 -10.23 5.98 -12.07
N SER A 219 -11.23 5.53 -12.84
CA SER A 219 -12.65 5.80 -12.54
C SER A 219 -13.11 4.98 -11.33
N ALA A 220 -12.67 3.74 -11.20
CA ALA A 220 -12.96 2.91 -10.02
C ALA A 220 -12.37 3.51 -8.73
N ILE A 221 -11.15 4.07 -8.80
CA ILE A 221 -10.56 4.79 -7.65
C ILE A 221 -11.41 6.03 -7.33
N ALA A 222 -11.82 6.80 -8.33
CA ALA A 222 -12.63 8.00 -8.15
C ALA A 222 -13.98 7.68 -7.50
N GLU A 223 -14.69 6.64 -7.97
CA GLU A 223 -15.94 6.19 -7.37
C GLU A 223 -15.78 5.79 -5.90
N ALA A 224 -14.69 5.10 -5.56
CA ALA A 224 -14.39 4.73 -4.19
C ALA A 224 -14.09 5.96 -3.32
N LEU A 225 -13.33 6.94 -3.84
CA LEU A 225 -13.07 8.22 -3.17
C LEU A 225 -14.36 8.98 -2.91
N GLU A 226 -15.23 9.14 -3.93
CA GLU A 226 -16.51 9.84 -3.79
C GLU A 226 -17.45 9.15 -2.78
N LYS A 227 -17.50 7.81 -2.76
CA LYS A 227 -18.29 7.07 -1.77
C LYS A 227 -17.83 7.35 -0.33
N ILE A 228 -16.50 7.37 -0.10
CA ILE A 228 -15.92 7.64 1.22
C ILE A 228 -16.16 9.11 1.60
N TRP A 229 -15.88 10.05 0.71
CA TRP A 229 -15.96 11.48 1.00
C TRP A 229 -17.40 12.00 1.16
N ASN A 230 -18.39 11.35 0.53
CA ASN A 230 -19.79 11.74 0.63
C ASN A 230 -20.54 11.02 1.77
N ALA A 231 -19.91 10.05 2.46
CA ALA A 231 -20.52 9.29 3.54
C ALA A 231 -19.56 9.18 4.75
N PRO A 232 -19.27 10.29 5.47
CA PRO A 232 -18.26 10.33 6.53
C PRO A 232 -18.52 9.36 7.69
N GLU A 233 -19.78 9.12 8.05
CA GLU A 233 -20.12 8.13 9.10
C GLU A 233 -19.77 6.70 8.65
N MET A 234 -20.09 6.34 7.42
CA MET A 234 -19.71 5.05 6.84
C MET A 234 -18.17 4.91 6.77
N ALA A 235 -17.47 5.97 6.35
CA ALA A 235 -16.01 6.01 6.30
C ALA A 235 -15.41 5.79 7.69
N ARG A 236 -15.97 6.43 8.71
CA ARG A 236 -15.54 6.26 10.11
C ARG A 236 -15.76 4.81 10.58
N GLU A 237 -16.91 4.22 10.30
CA GLU A 237 -17.17 2.82 10.63
C GLU A 237 -16.21 1.85 9.94
N MET A 238 -15.92 2.07 8.64
CA MET A 238 -14.91 1.29 7.91
C MET A 238 -13.53 1.38 8.58
N GLY A 239 -13.12 2.59 8.95
CA GLY A 239 -11.86 2.82 9.64
C GLY A 239 -11.77 2.11 10.99
N LEU A 240 -12.83 2.17 11.81
CA LEU A 240 -12.89 1.45 13.10
C LEU A 240 -12.80 -0.06 12.93
N ARG A 241 -13.49 -0.64 11.94
CA ARG A 241 -13.34 -2.06 11.60
C ARG A 241 -11.92 -2.40 11.16
N GLY A 242 -11.28 -1.50 10.41
CA GLY A 242 -9.86 -1.60 10.05
C GLY A 242 -8.97 -1.67 11.29
N ARG A 243 -9.20 -0.80 12.26
CA ARG A 243 -8.47 -0.80 13.54
C ARG A 243 -8.64 -2.13 14.29
N GLU A 244 -9.87 -2.62 14.43
CA GLU A 244 -10.14 -3.91 15.06
C GLU A 244 -9.44 -5.07 14.33
N ARG A 245 -9.42 -5.04 12.99
CA ARG A 245 -8.75 -6.06 12.18
C ARG A 245 -7.25 -6.06 12.40
N VAL A 246 -6.60 -4.90 12.41
CA VAL A 246 -5.16 -4.76 12.65
C VAL A 246 -4.78 -5.26 14.05
N GLU A 247 -5.53 -4.89 15.07
CA GLU A 247 -5.28 -5.35 16.44
C GLU A 247 -5.38 -6.88 16.59
N LYS A 248 -6.31 -7.50 15.85
CA LYS A 248 -6.53 -8.95 15.91
C LYS A 248 -5.52 -9.76 15.10
N LEU A 249 -5.04 -9.24 13.96
CA LEU A 249 -4.31 -10.02 12.97
C LEU A 249 -2.89 -9.52 12.66
N PHE A 250 -2.62 -8.22 12.79
CA PHE A 250 -1.43 -7.59 12.25
C PHE A 250 -0.62 -6.77 13.26
N SER A 251 -0.96 -6.83 14.55
CA SER A 251 -0.09 -6.24 15.58
C SER A 251 1.15 -7.10 15.79
N TRP A 252 2.26 -6.49 16.17
CA TRP A 252 3.49 -7.22 16.50
C TRP A 252 3.25 -8.32 17.54
N GLU A 253 2.38 -8.07 18.53
CA GLU A 253 2.02 -9.08 19.53
C GLU A 253 1.37 -10.33 18.92
N LYS A 254 0.60 -10.18 17.85
CA LYS A 254 -0.10 -11.30 17.18
C LYS A 254 0.79 -12.05 16.20
N VAL A 255 1.57 -11.31 15.43
CA VAL A 255 2.41 -11.89 14.37
C VAL A 255 3.65 -12.60 14.94
N SER A 256 4.15 -12.18 16.11
CA SER A 256 5.34 -12.79 16.75
C SER A 256 5.06 -14.06 17.56
N LYS A 257 3.82 -14.50 17.67
CA LYS A 257 3.40 -15.75 18.35
C LYS A 257 3.30 -16.92 17.39
#